data_5ba152103a1792a26f81a174d395e7fc
#
_entry.id   5ba152103a1792a26f81a174d395e7fc
#
_cell.length_a   1.000
_cell.length_b   1.000
_cell.length_c   1.000
_cell.angle_alpha   90.00
_cell.angle_beta   90.00
_cell.angle_gamma   90.00
#
_symmetry.space_group_name_H-M   'P 1'
#
loop_
_entity.id
_entity.type
_entity.pdbx_description
1 polymer ?
#
loop_
_entity_poly.entity_id
_entity_poly.type
_entity_poly.pdbx_seq_one_letter_code
_entity_poly.pdbx_strand_id
1 'polypeptide(L)'
;ERGYLLTVKLSRAYSNLAVLGDHGVHGTDGEVDEDLIRHAIDLLESVRTQGENDPYWNSRMGYSCLMAYRSAATAYEYAKCWLALAPDDPAAQKLVRDCEEYLEEEKALELDLKEREEIIRKETPDDVKGGICK
;
A
#
# COMPACT_ATOMS: atom_id res chain seq x y z
N GLU A 1 18.86 -19.55 13.96
CA GLU A 1 17.65 -19.41 13.17
C GLU A 1 16.60 -18.60 13.90
N ARG A 2 15.95 -17.69 13.19
CA ARG A 2 15.01 -16.77 13.77
C ARG A 2 13.62 -17.41 13.87
N GLY A 3 13.01 -17.34 15.05
CA GLY A 3 11.65 -17.85 15.23
C GLY A 3 10.60 -16.98 14.51
N TYR A 4 9.43 -17.57 14.27
CA TYR A 4 8.34 -16.90 13.57
C TYR A 4 7.97 -15.55 14.20
N LEU A 5 7.68 -15.55 15.51
CA LEU A 5 7.24 -14.33 16.19
C LEU A 5 8.30 -13.23 16.12
N LEU A 6 9.56 -13.59 16.30
CA LEU A 6 10.66 -12.64 16.20
C LEU A 6 10.77 -12.07 14.79
N THR A 7 10.57 -12.89 13.76
CA THR A 7 10.59 -12.46 12.37
C THR A 7 9.50 -11.42 12.11
N VAL A 8 8.27 -11.65 12.58
CA VAL A 8 7.16 -10.72 12.40
C VAL A 8 7.41 -9.41 13.17
N LYS A 9 7.93 -9.51 14.40
CA LYS A 9 8.28 -8.32 15.19
C LYS A 9 9.41 -7.52 14.53
N LEU A 10 10.37 -8.19 13.95
CA LEU A 10 11.47 -7.53 13.24
C LEU A 10 10.94 -6.80 11.99
N SER A 11 10.02 -7.42 11.27
CA SER A 11 9.34 -6.78 10.16
C SER A 11 8.65 -5.48 10.61
N ARG A 12 7.96 -5.54 11.73
CA ARG A 12 7.31 -4.34 12.30
C ARG A 12 8.33 -3.25 12.60
N ALA A 13 9.47 -3.62 13.17
CA ALA A 13 10.52 -2.65 13.48
C ALA A 13 11.02 -1.97 12.22
N TYR A 14 11.27 -2.72 11.15
CA TYR A 14 11.71 -2.15 9.88
C TYR A 14 10.66 -1.24 9.28
N SER A 15 9.39 -1.63 9.27
CA SER A 15 8.34 -0.80 8.71
C SER A 15 8.14 0.49 9.52
N ASN A 16 8.24 0.43 10.84
CA ASN A 16 8.15 1.60 11.69
C ASN A 16 9.32 2.54 11.44
N LEU A 17 10.53 1.99 11.30
CA LEU A 17 11.73 2.78 11.02
C LEU A 17 11.60 3.47 9.66
N ALA A 18 11.04 2.78 8.67
CA ALA A 18 10.84 3.34 7.34
C ALA A 18 9.93 4.57 7.35
N VAL A 19 8.88 4.55 8.16
CA VAL A 19 7.92 5.64 8.26
C VAL A 19 8.45 6.79 9.10
N LEU A 20 9.03 6.46 10.26
CA LEU A 20 9.58 7.47 11.16
C LEU A 20 10.81 8.12 10.58
N GLY A 21 11.51 7.38 9.74
CA GLY A 21 12.72 7.85 9.12
C GLY A 21 13.82 8.07 10.11
N ASP A 22 14.86 8.69 9.66
CA ASP A 22 15.97 9.11 10.47
C ASP A 22 15.72 10.56 10.83
N HIS A 23 14.86 10.77 11.80
CA HIS A 23 14.36 12.10 12.17
C HIS A 23 15.45 13.14 12.27
N GLY A 24 15.32 14.14 11.46
CA GLY A 24 16.24 15.24 11.45
C GLY A 24 17.47 15.04 10.59
N VAL A 25 17.78 13.82 10.19
CA VAL A 25 18.92 13.57 9.30
C VAL A 25 18.53 13.71 7.85
N HIS A 26 17.43 13.10 7.47
CA HIS A 26 16.98 13.17 6.09
C HIS A 26 15.93 14.23 5.83
N GLY A 27 15.23 14.66 6.87
CA GLY A 27 14.28 15.75 6.76
C GLY A 27 13.23 15.60 5.69
N THR A 28 12.98 14.37 5.27
CA THR A 28 12.04 14.09 4.17
C THR A 28 10.65 13.92 4.75
N ASP A 29 9.92 15.01 4.75
CA ASP A 29 8.58 15.02 5.30
C ASP A 29 7.66 14.06 4.55
N GLY A 30 7.25 13.00 5.25
CA GLY A 30 6.29 12.07 4.74
C GLY A 30 6.82 11.04 3.74
N GLU A 31 8.10 11.05 3.43
CA GLU A 31 8.67 10.03 2.59
C GLU A 31 8.92 8.76 3.38
N VAL A 32 8.58 7.64 2.77
CA VAL A 32 8.78 6.31 3.32
C VAL A 32 10.03 5.72 2.70
N ASP A 33 10.90 5.13 3.51
CA ASP A 33 12.06 4.42 3.00
C ASP A 33 11.59 3.08 2.39
N GLU A 34 11.51 3.04 1.08
CA GLU A 34 10.99 1.88 0.36
C GLU A 34 11.85 0.63 0.53
N ASP A 35 13.17 0.80 0.67
CA ASP A 35 14.07 -0.34 0.89
C ASP A 35 13.80 -1.02 2.23
N LEU A 36 13.56 -0.24 3.27
CA LEU A 36 13.23 -0.78 4.58
C LEU A 36 11.86 -1.47 4.57
N ILE A 37 10.88 -0.89 3.88
CA ILE A 37 9.56 -1.53 3.76
C ILE A 37 9.67 -2.83 2.96
N ARG A 38 10.43 -2.84 1.89
CA ARG A 38 10.63 -4.06 1.09
C ARG A 38 11.27 -5.15 1.93
N HIS A 39 12.26 -4.77 2.74
CA HIS A 39 12.89 -5.71 3.66
C HIS A 39 11.89 -6.26 4.68
N ALA A 40 11.02 -5.38 5.19
CA ALA A 40 9.95 -5.80 6.11
C ALA A 40 9.01 -6.82 5.46
N ILE A 41 8.63 -6.59 4.21
CA ILE A 41 7.77 -7.50 3.45
C ILE A 41 8.48 -8.83 3.20
N ASP A 42 9.76 -8.80 2.82
CA ASP A 42 10.54 -10.02 2.60
C ASP A 42 10.60 -10.89 3.85
N LEU A 43 10.75 -10.27 5.02
CA LEU A 43 10.73 -11.00 6.29
C LEU A 43 9.37 -11.69 6.50
N LEU A 44 8.28 -11.00 6.23
CA LEU A 44 6.93 -11.56 6.36
C LEU A 44 6.70 -12.69 5.35
N GLU A 45 7.17 -12.52 4.11
CA GLU A 45 7.08 -13.55 3.08
C GLU A 45 7.82 -14.82 3.49
N SER A 46 8.95 -14.67 4.16
CA SER A 46 9.77 -15.83 4.59
C SER A 46 9.02 -16.74 5.59
N VAL A 47 7.98 -16.23 6.24
CA VAL A 47 7.19 -17.00 7.21
C VAL A 47 5.71 -17.07 6.81
N ARG A 48 5.41 -16.91 5.54
CA ARG A 48 4.03 -16.86 5.02
C ARG A 48 3.19 -18.08 5.43
N THR A 49 3.74 -19.27 5.32
CA THR A 49 3.01 -20.50 5.65
C THR A 49 2.54 -20.51 7.11
N GLN A 50 3.31 -19.91 8.00
CA GLN A 50 2.93 -19.79 9.41
C GLN A 50 2.04 -18.60 9.66
N GLY A 51 2.14 -17.56 8.81
CA GLY A 51 1.46 -16.30 9.02
C GLY A 51 0.07 -16.17 8.40
N GLU A 52 -0.24 -16.95 7.38
CA GLU A 52 -1.50 -16.81 6.62
C GLU A 52 -2.75 -16.77 7.49
N ASN A 53 -2.76 -17.50 8.60
CA ASN A 53 -3.89 -17.56 9.50
C ASN A 53 -3.66 -16.80 10.82
N ASP A 54 -2.64 -15.95 10.84
CA ASP A 54 -2.32 -15.13 12.00
C ASP A 54 -2.78 -13.68 11.75
N PRO A 55 -3.68 -13.15 12.58
CA PRO A 55 -4.13 -11.76 12.43
C PRO A 55 -2.98 -10.77 12.51
N TYR A 56 -1.97 -11.02 13.33
CA TYR A 56 -0.83 -10.13 13.46
C TYR A 56 -0.01 -10.06 12.16
N TRP A 57 0.28 -11.23 11.57
CA TRP A 57 1.00 -11.29 10.29
C TRP A 57 0.24 -10.54 9.19
N ASN A 58 -1.07 -10.78 9.08
CA ASN A 58 -1.91 -10.12 8.10
C ASN A 58 -1.94 -8.61 8.31
N SER A 59 -1.97 -8.16 9.56
CA SER A 59 -1.92 -6.72 9.87
C SER A 59 -0.61 -6.10 9.38
N ARG A 60 0.51 -6.78 9.61
CA ARG A 60 1.82 -6.25 9.18
C ARG A 60 1.94 -6.24 7.66
N MET A 61 1.44 -7.28 6.98
CA MET A 61 1.39 -7.28 5.51
C MET A 61 0.52 -6.15 4.97
N GLY A 62 -0.65 -5.96 5.54
CA GLY A 62 -1.57 -4.90 5.11
C GLY A 62 -0.93 -3.52 5.22
N TYR A 63 -0.39 -3.19 6.38
CA TYR A 63 0.27 -1.89 6.58
C TYR A 63 1.49 -1.72 5.68
N SER A 64 2.32 -2.75 5.58
CA SER A 64 3.54 -2.67 4.76
C SER A 64 3.23 -2.52 3.28
N CYS A 65 2.25 -3.24 2.76
CA CYS A 65 1.85 -3.12 1.37
C CYS A 65 1.26 -1.75 1.06
N LEU A 66 0.47 -1.21 1.98
CA LEU A 66 -0.10 0.13 1.78
C LEU A 66 1.00 1.19 1.72
N MET A 67 2.00 1.08 2.59
CA MET A 67 3.12 2.01 2.64
C MET A 67 4.08 1.87 1.46
N ALA A 68 4.47 0.63 1.13
CA ALA A 68 5.51 0.37 0.14
C ALA A 68 5.07 0.67 -1.28
N TYR A 69 3.95 0.13 -1.63
CA TYR A 69 3.49 0.18 -3.02
C TYR A 69 2.38 1.19 -3.21
N ARG A 70 1.91 1.76 -2.12
CA ARG A 70 0.70 2.57 -2.11
C ARG A 70 -0.43 1.86 -2.86
N SER A 71 -0.42 0.52 -2.77
CA SER A 71 -1.41 -0.32 -3.42
C SER A 71 -2.50 -0.64 -2.42
N ALA A 72 -3.55 0.15 -2.46
CA ALA A 72 -4.70 -0.09 -1.62
C ALA A 72 -5.36 -1.45 -1.94
N ALA A 73 -5.29 -1.89 -3.19
CA ALA A 73 -5.87 -3.18 -3.58
C ALA A 73 -5.18 -4.36 -2.89
N THR A 74 -3.85 -4.39 -2.89
CA THR A 74 -3.09 -5.45 -2.22
C THR A 74 -3.25 -5.37 -0.71
N ALA A 75 -3.12 -4.18 -0.15
CA ALA A 75 -3.29 -3.95 1.28
C ALA A 75 -4.69 -4.36 1.75
N TYR A 76 -5.70 -4.09 0.94
CA TYR A 76 -7.08 -4.43 1.21
C TYR A 76 -7.29 -5.93 1.38
N GLU A 77 -6.65 -6.75 0.54
CA GLU A 77 -6.74 -8.21 0.65
C GLU A 77 -6.24 -8.70 2.03
N TYR A 78 -5.09 -8.20 2.47
CA TYR A 78 -4.56 -8.54 3.79
C TYR A 78 -5.42 -7.97 4.92
N ALA A 79 -5.94 -6.76 4.75
CA ALA A 79 -6.82 -6.14 5.74
C ALA A 79 -8.10 -6.96 5.92
N LYS A 80 -8.68 -7.45 4.83
CA LYS A 80 -9.87 -8.30 4.90
C LYS A 80 -9.57 -9.63 5.59
N CYS A 81 -8.41 -10.22 5.33
CA CYS A 81 -7.98 -11.43 6.03
C CYS A 81 -7.83 -11.16 7.52
N TRP A 82 -7.20 -10.06 7.88
CA TRP A 82 -7.06 -9.65 9.28
C TRP A 82 -8.43 -9.52 9.95
N LEU A 83 -9.34 -8.80 9.30
CA LEU A 83 -10.70 -8.60 9.85
C LEU A 83 -11.44 -9.92 10.00
N ALA A 84 -11.30 -10.83 9.03
CA ALA A 84 -11.93 -12.15 9.11
C ALA A 84 -11.40 -12.97 10.29
N LEU A 85 -10.10 -12.83 10.59
CA LEU A 85 -9.46 -13.53 11.71
C LEU A 85 -9.73 -12.85 13.07
N ALA A 86 -9.99 -11.55 13.05
CA ALA A 86 -10.23 -10.75 14.26
C ALA A 86 -11.36 -9.75 14.02
N PRO A 87 -12.62 -10.22 13.90
CA PRO A 87 -13.74 -9.35 13.48
C PRO A 87 -14.02 -8.17 14.43
N ASP A 88 -13.67 -8.31 15.71
CA ASP A 88 -13.95 -7.29 16.71
C ASP A 88 -12.78 -6.32 16.93
N ASP A 89 -11.69 -6.50 16.17
CA ASP A 89 -10.52 -5.63 16.30
C ASP A 89 -10.78 -4.29 15.60
N PRO A 90 -10.86 -3.18 16.34
CA PRO A 90 -11.11 -1.88 15.74
C PRO A 90 -10.02 -1.42 14.78
N ALA A 91 -8.77 -1.86 14.99
CA ALA A 91 -7.67 -1.54 14.09
C ALA A 91 -7.84 -2.24 12.74
N ALA A 92 -8.28 -3.50 12.74
CA ALA A 92 -8.57 -4.24 11.52
C ALA A 92 -9.73 -3.58 10.75
N GLN A 93 -10.79 -3.20 11.46
CA GLN A 93 -11.92 -2.49 10.88
C GLN A 93 -11.48 -1.18 10.25
N LYS A 94 -10.61 -0.44 10.93
CA LYS A 94 -10.10 0.83 10.43
C LYS A 94 -9.26 0.65 9.17
N LEU A 95 -8.36 -0.33 9.13
CA LEU A 95 -7.53 -0.55 7.96
C LEU A 95 -8.37 -0.92 6.73
N VAL A 96 -9.40 -1.76 6.93
CA VAL A 96 -10.32 -2.10 5.85
C VAL A 96 -10.99 -0.83 5.29
N ARG A 97 -11.51 0.02 6.18
CA ARG A 97 -12.16 1.26 5.75
C ARG A 97 -11.18 2.20 5.02
N ASP A 98 -9.98 2.34 5.56
CA ASP A 98 -8.96 3.19 4.95
C ASP A 98 -8.61 2.71 3.54
N CYS A 99 -8.46 1.40 3.35
CA CYS A 99 -8.21 0.84 2.03
C CYS A 99 -9.38 1.07 1.08
N GLU A 100 -10.60 0.93 1.56
CA GLU A 100 -11.80 1.19 0.75
C GLU A 100 -11.86 2.65 0.30
N GLU A 101 -11.54 3.57 1.19
CA GLU A 101 -11.49 4.99 0.84
C GLU A 101 -10.43 5.29 -0.22
N TYR A 102 -9.23 4.74 -0.07
CA TYR A 102 -8.18 4.89 -1.07
C TYR A 102 -8.59 4.33 -2.43
N LEU A 103 -9.25 3.17 -2.45
CA LEU A 103 -9.73 2.57 -3.69
C LEU A 103 -10.80 3.42 -4.36
N GLU A 104 -11.69 4.03 -3.58
CA GLU A 104 -12.70 4.94 -4.11
C GLU A 104 -12.06 6.21 -4.69
N GLU A 105 -11.06 6.75 -4.00
CA GLU A 105 -10.32 7.91 -4.48
C GLU A 105 -9.58 7.61 -5.80
N GLU A 106 -8.95 6.44 -5.88
CA GLU A 106 -8.27 6.00 -7.10
C GLU A 106 -9.24 5.90 -8.28
N LYS A 107 -10.42 5.33 -8.06
CA LYS A 107 -11.45 5.23 -9.09
C LYS A 107 -11.95 6.61 -9.54
N ALA A 108 -12.17 7.51 -8.59
CA ALA A 108 -12.62 8.86 -8.89
C ALA A 108 -11.56 9.61 -9.70
N LEU A 109 -10.29 9.44 -9.36
CA LEU A 109 -9.19 10.06 -10.08
C LEU A 109 -9.06 9.51 -11.50
N GLU A 110 -9.16 8.18 -11.65
CA GLU A 110 -9.12 7.55 -12.97
C GLU A 110 -10.24 8.06 -13.87
N LEU A 111 -11.44 8.18 -13.32
CA LEU A 111 -12.59 8.67 -14.07
C LEU A 111 -12.41 10.12 -14.49
N ASP A 112 -11.92 10.96 -13.59
CA ASP A 112 -11.62 12.36 -13.88
C ASP A 112 -10.57 12.50 -14.99
N LEU A 113 -9.52 11.69 -14.92
CA LEU A 113 -8.47 11.69 -15.96
C LEU A 113 -9.01 11.25 -17.31
N LYS A 114 -9.87 10.24 -17.35
CA LYS A 114 -10.49 9.78 -18.60
C LYS A 114 -11.39 10.84 -19.20
N GLU A 115 -12.16 11.55 -18.37
CA GLU A 115 -13.01 12.64 -18.81
C GLU A 115 -12.18 13.79 -19.40
N ARG A 116 -11.07 14.12 -18.76
CA ARG A 116 -10.16 15.16 -19.24
C ARG A 116 -9.52 14.78 -20.58
N GLU A 117 -9.08 13.52 -20.69
CA GLU A 117 -8.52 13.03 -21.96
C GLU A 117 -9.54 13.08 -23.09
N GLU A 118 -10.79 12.74 -22.80
CA GLU A 118 -11.87 12.79 -23.78
C GLU A 118 -12.14 14.20 -24.25
N ILE A 119 -12.16 15.17 -23.33
CA ILE A 119 -12.33 16.58 -23.63
C ILE A 119 -11.21 17.08 -24.54
N ILE A 120 -9.97 16.76 -24.18
CA ILE A 120 -8.78 17.15 -24.97
C ILE A 120 -8.85 16.56 -26.37
N ARG A 121 -9.24 15.28 -26.47
CA ARG A 121 -9.36 14.61 -27.76
C ARG A 121 -10.40 15.31 -28.67
N LYS A 122 -11.55 15.68 -28.11
CA LYS A 122 -12.61 16.33 -28.84
C LYS A 122 -12.27 17.76 -29.26
N GLU A 123 -11.53 18.47 -28.44
CA GLU A 123 -11.18 19.87 -28.69
C GLU A 123 -9.93 20.06 -29.53
N THR A 124 -9.11 19.00 -29.70
CA THR A 124 -7.91 19.09 -30.51
C THR A 124 -8.25 18.96 -31.99
N PRO A 125 -7.87 19.94 -32.83
CA PRO A 125 -8.11 19.84 -34.26
C PRO A 125 -7.39 18.65 -34.90
N ASP A 126 -8.01 18.07 -35.93
CA ASP A 126 -7.47 16.89 -36.61
C ASP A 126 -6.09 17.13 -37.24
N ASP A 127 -5.85 18.31 -37.76
CA ASP A 127 -4.56 18.68 -38.36
C ASP A 127 -3.44 18.67 -37.29
N VAL A 128 -3.74 19.09 -36.07
CA VAL A 128 -2.80 19.03 -34.97
C VAL A 128 -2.55 17.58 -34.55
N LYS A 129 -3.61 16.78 -34.49
CA LYS A 129 -3.50 15.36 -34.14
C LYS A 129 -2.65 14.59 -35.16
N GLY A 130 -2.83 14.87 -36.42
CA GLY A 130 -2.08 14.25 -37.51
C GLY A 130 -0.63 14.76 -37.59
N GLY A 131 -0.39 16.03 -37.28
CA GLY A 131 0.90 16.67 -37.39
C GLY A 131 1.97 16.09 -36.50
N ILE A 132 1.61 15.55 -35.36
CA ILE A 132 2.54 14.96 -34.39
C ILE A 132 3.16 13.69 -34.91
N CYS A 133 2.48 12.98 -35.79
CA CYS A 133 2.91 11.68 -36.29
C CYS A 133 3.76 11.74 -37.56
N LYS A 134 4.05 12.91 -38.06
CA LYS A 134 4.84 13.08 -39.28
C LYS A 134 6.34 13.04 -39.05
#